data_decb6f8b028e9017b804fb4c5741180d
#
_entry.id   decb6f8b028e9017b804fb4c5741180d
#
_cell.length_a   1.000
_cell.length_b   1.000
_cell.length_c   1.000
_cell.angle_alpha   90.00
_cell.angle_beta   90.00
_cell.angle_gamma   90.00
#
_symmetry.space_group_name_H-M   'P 1'
#
loop_
_entity.id
_entity.type
_entity.pdbx_description
1 polymer ?
#
loop_
_entity_poly.entity_id
_entity_poly.type
_entity_poly.pdbx_seq_one_letter_code
_entity_poly.pdbx_strand_id
1 'polypeptide(L)'
;LRVVGGNLTAKQLAKIAEVAEKFGDGHVHLTSRQSVEIPFVKLEQIDAVKAALAEGDVEPGVCGPRVRTVTACQGEAICPSGCIDTYALAKELDARYFARELPHKFKFGITGCQNNCLKSEENDWGIKGGIQVKWREEDCIQCGVCTKACRSGAITHEDGKITVGESKCNFCGRCVK
;
A
#
# COMPACT_ATOMS: atom_id res chain seq x y z
N LEU A 1 9.76 1.24 -13.72
CA LEU A 1 9.67 -0.20 -13.50
C LEU A 1 8.36 -0.58 -12.78
N ARG A 2 7.96 -1.84 -12.83
CA ARG A 2 6.80 -2.38 -12.10
C ARG A 2 7.25 -2.79 -10.70
N VAL A 3 6.92 -1.97 -9.70
CA VAL A 3 7.27 -2.20 -8.29
C VAL A 3 5.97 -2.19 -7.47
N VAL A 4 5.41 -3.36 -7.23
CA VAL A 4 4.09 -3.49 -6.57
C VAL A 4 4.21 -3.13 -5.09
N GLY A 5 3.42 -2.15 -4.66
CA GLY A 5 3.43 -1.68 -3.28
C GLY A 5 4.78 -1.20 -2.76
N GLY A 6 5.68 -0.76 -3.65
CA GLY A 6 7.01 -0.29 -3.26
C GLY A 6 7.96 -1.39 -2.76
N ASN A 7 7.63 -2.67 -3.00
CA ASN A 7 8.42 -3.80 -2.50
C ASN A 7 9.34 -4.35 -3.59
N LEU A 8 10.62 -4.41 -3.28
CA LEU A 8 11.67 -5.04 -4.09
C LEU A 8 12.47 -6.00 -3.21
N THR A 9 12.87 -7.11 -3.76
CA THR A 9 13.88 -7.96 -3.13
C THR A 9 15.27 -7.35 -3.30
N ALA A 10 16.21 -7.72 -2.43
CA ALA A 10 17.60 -7.29 -2.57
C ALA A 10 18.21 -7.69 -3.93
N LYS A 11 17.84 -8.88 -4.46
CA LYS A 11 18.25 -9.35 -5.79
C LYS A 11 17.73 -8.44 -6.91
N GLN A 12 16.45 -8.06 -6.86
CA GLN A 12 15.87 -7.13 -7.84
C GLN A 12 16.54 -5.76 -7.79
N LEU A 13 16.78 -5.23 -6.57
CA LEU A 13 17.45 -3.95 -6.40
C LEU A 13 18.89 -3.97 -6.95
N ALA A 14 19.64 -5.04 -6.71
CA ALA A 14 20.98 -5.23 -7.27
C ALA A 14 20.97 -5.30 -8.80
N LYS A 15 20.00 -5.99 -9.40
CA LYS A 15 19.85 -6.06 -10.87
C LYS A 15 19.48 -4.69 -11.45
N ILE A 16 18.63 -3.92 -10.80
CA ILE A 16 18.30 -2.54 -11.22
C ILE A 16 19.55 -1.66 -11.22
N ALA A 17 20.38 -1.75 -10.17
CA ALA A 17 21.64 -1.01 -10.09
C ALA A 17 22.61 -1.41 -11.22
N GLU A 18 22.80 -2.71 -11.47
CA GLU A 18 23.62 -3.23 -12.59
C GLU A 18 23.16 -2.67 -13.94
N VAL A 19 21.84 -2.68 -14.18
CA VAL A 19 21.27 -2.18 -15.44
C VAL A 19 21.43 -0.67 -15.57
N ALA A 20 21.28 0.08 -14.47
CA ALA A 20 21.48 1.52 -14.46
C ALA A 20 22.95 1.91 -14.78
N GLU A 21 23.91 1.18 -14.23
CA GLU A 21 25.33 1.35 -14.55
C GLU A 21 25.65 1.02 -16.01
N LYS A 22 25.07 -0.05 -16.54
CA LYS A 22 25.39 -0.54 -17.89
C LYS A 22 24.71 0.25 -19.01
N PHE A 23 23.48 0.68 -18.83
CA PHE A 23 22.64 1.25 -19.90
C PHE A 23 22.16 2.68 -19.65
N GLY A 24 22.25 3.16 -18.42
CA GLY A 24 21.95 4.53 -18.00
C GLY A 24 23.23 5.33 -17.76
N ASP A 25 23.17 6.20 -16.77
CA ASP A 25 24.33 7.02 -16.31
C ASP A 25 24.74 6.70 -14.87
N GLY A 26 24.38 5.51 -14.38
CA GLY A 26 24.77 5.00 -13.07
C GLY A 26 23.87 5.45 -11.92
N HIS A 27 22.77 6.17 -12.18
CA HIS A 27 21.80 6.48 -11.11
C HIS A 27 20.39 5.98 -11.40
N VAL A 28 19.57 5.91 -10.35
CA VAL A 28 18.15 5.59 -10.41
C VAL A 28 17.35 6.68 -9.73
N HIS A 29 16.11 6.89 -10.19
CA HIS A 29 15.15 7.80 -9.57
C HIS A 29 14.02 7.01 -8.89
N LEU A 30 13.81 7.27 -7.59
CA LEU A 30 12.67 6.73 -6.85
C LEU A 30 11.46 7.64 -7.08
N THR A 31 10.41 7.09 -7.69
CA THR A 31 9.23 7.87 -8.05
C THR A 31 8.26 8.04 -6.87
N SER A 32 7.42 9.07 -6.91
CA SER A 32 6.34 9.27 -5.94
C SER A 32 5.32 8.13 -5.91
N ARG A 33 5.30 7.28 -6.93
CA ARG A 33 4.45 6.08 -7.00
C ARG A 33 5.19 4.80 -6.57
N GLN A 34 6.18 4.93 -5.69
CA GLN A 34 6.92 3.79 -5.13
C GLN A 34 7.58 2.90 -6.20
N SER A 35 7.95 3.49 -7.31
CA SER A 35 8.61 2.79 -8.41
C SER A 35 10.03 3.28 -8.60
N VAL A 36 10.75 2.66 -9.53
CA VAL A 36 12.12 3.03 -9.91
C VAL A 36 12.16 3.39 -11.39
N GLU A 37 12.81 4.47 -11.73
CA GLU A 37 13.16 4.86 -13.09
C GLU A 37 14.67 4.75 -13.28
N ILE A 38 15.10 4.32 -14.47
CA ILE A 38 16.48 4.34 -14.93
C ILE A 38 16.54 5.41 -16.01
N PRO A 39 17.08 6.60 -15.69
CA PRO A 39 17.15 7.69 -16.67
C PRO A 39 18.25 7.45 -17.71
N PHE A 40 18.18 8.24 -18.79
CA PHE A 40 19.19 8.31 -19.88
C PHE A 40 19.40 7.01 -20.68
N VAL A 41 18.52 6.03 -20.57
CA VAL A 41 18.53 4.85 -21.43
C VAL A 41 18.25 5.26 -22.87
N LYS A 42 19.12 4.86 -23.79
CA LYS A 42 18.97 5.13 -25.22
C LYS A 42 17.85 4.26 -25.81
N LEU A 43 17.07 4.85 -26.76
CA LEU A 43 15.93 4.18 -27.37
C LEU A 43 16.28 2.85 -28.05
N GLU A 44 17.42 2.79 -28.74
CA GLU A 44 17.92 1.58 -29.40
C GLU A 44 18.32 0.45 -28.44
N GLN A 45 18.49 0.75 -27.15
CA GLN A 45 18.88 -0.20 -26.12
C GLN A 45 17.69 -0.75 -25.30
N ILE A 46 16.47 -0.28 -25.53
CA ILE A 46 15.29 -0.63 -24.71
C ILE A 46 15.08 -2.14 -24.61
N ASP A 47 15.22 -2.88 -25.71
CA ASP A 47 15.00 -4.33 -25.68
C ASP A 47 16.11 -5.07 -24.94
N ALA A 48 17.35 -4.60 -25.04
CA ALA A 48 18.46 -5.12 -24.24
C ALA A 48 18.28 -4.84 -22.74
N VAL A 49 17.79 -3.64 -22.38
CA VAL A 49 17.45 -3.28 -21.00
C VAL A 49 16.33 -4.16 -20.44
N LYS A 50 15.27 -4.38 -21.20
CA LYS A 50 14.17 -5.28 -20.79
C LYS A 50 14.66 -6.71 -20.56
N ALA A 51 15.51 -7.24 -21.47
CA ALA A 51 16.08 -8.56 -21.33
C ALA A 51 16.95 -8.66 -20.06
N ALA A 52 17.82 -7.68 -19.82
CA ALA A 52 18.68 -7.65 -18.64
C ALA A 52 17.87 -7.55 -17.33
N LEU A 53 16.81 -6.73 -17.30
CA LEU A 53 15.90 -6.62 -16.14
C LEU A 53 15.17 -7.94 -15.87
N ALA A 54 14.72 -8.65 -16.91
CA ALA A 54 14.00 -9.91 -16.80
C ALA A 54 14.84 -11.01 -16.14
N GLU A 55 16.19 -11.03 -16.32
CA GLU A 55 17.11 -11.93 -15.61
C GLU A 55 17.04 -11.79 -14.07
N GLY A 56 16.62 -10.64 -13.59
CA GLY A 56 16.44 -10.33 -12.17
C GLY A 56 14.98 -10.33 -11.70
N ASP A 57 14.06 -10.86 -12.50
CA ASP A 57 12.62 -10.84 -12.22
C ASP A 57 12.08 -9.40 -12.06
N VAL A 58 12.60 -8.45 -12.85
CA VAL A 58 12.16 -7.05 -12.89
C VAL A 58 11.48 -6.75 -14.22
N GLU A 59 10.27 -6.23 -14.15
CA GLU A 59 9.47 -5.89 -15.33
C GLU A 59 9.36 -4.37 -15.54
N PRO A 60 9.22 -3.90 -16.78
CA PRO A 60 8.93 -2.50 -17.05
C PRO A 60 7.51 -2.14 -16.56
N GLY A 61 7.34 -0.91 -16.09
CA GLY A 61 6.05 -0.32 -15.81
C GLY A 61 5.31 0.10 -17.09
N VAL A 62 4.10 0.61 -16.93
CA VAL A 62 3.28 1.10 -18.04
C VAL A 62 2.97 2.58 -17.93
N CYS A 63 2.81 3.23 -19.07
CA CYS A 63 2.35 4.61 -19.23
C CYS A 63 1.03 4.67 -20.01
N GLY A 64 0.51 5.88 -20.22
CA GLY A 64 -0.69 6.12 -21.04
C GLY A 64 -2.00 5.75 -20.33
N PRO A 65 -3.07 5.52 -21.11
CA PRO A 65 -4.41 5.26 -20.61
C PRO A 65 -4.57 3.81 -20.17
N ARG A 66 -3.89 3.46 -19.11
CA ARG A 66 -3.83 2.10 -18.55
C ARG A 66 -3.88 2.10 -17.03
N VAL A 67 -4.22 0.95 -16.48
CA VAL A 67 -4.07 0.70 -15.04
C VAL A 67 -2.59 0.67 -14.69
N ARG A 68 -2.21 1.52 -13.75
CA ARG A 68 -0.82 1.66 -13.25
C ARG A 68 -0.53 0.63 -12.18
N THR A 69 0.75 0.35 -11.95
CA THR A 69 1.21 -0.45 -10.81
C THR A 69 0.58 0.06 -9.52
N VAL A 70 0.11 -0.86 -8.69
CA VAL A 70 -0.58 -0.55 -7.42
C VAL A 70 0.41 -0.02 -6.40
N THR A 71 0.08 1.08 -5.74
CA THR A 71 0.84 1.61 -4.59
C THR A 71 0.21 1.15 -3.28
N ALA A 72 1.04 0.80 -2.29
CA ALA A 72 0.57 0.36 -0.98
C ALA A 72 1.54 0.79 0.14
N CYS A 73 1.02 1.08 1.32
CA CYS A 73 1.89 1.21 2.50
C CYS A 73 2.30 -0.17 3.02
N GLN A 74 3.17 -0.23 4.02
CA GLN A 74 3.70 -1.50 4.57
C GLN A 74 2.65 -2.37 5.27
N GLY A 75 1.47 -1.82 5.63
CA GLY A 75 0.37 -2.57 6.21
C GLY A 75 0.71 -3.26 7.54
N GLU A 76 -0.08 -4.28 7.89
CA GLU A 76 0.06 -4.98 9.17
C GLU A 76 1.33 -5.82 9.29
N ALA A 77 1.96 -6.18 8.17
CA ALA A 77 3.19 -6.97 8.19
C ALA A 77 4.36 -6.27 8.90
N ILE A 78 4.38 -4.93 8.91
CA ILE A 78 5.47 -4.13 9.47
C ILE A 78 4.96 -3.03 10.40
N CYS A 79 3.86 -2.35 10.03
CA CYS A 79 3.36 -1.20 10.76
C CYS A 79 2.45 -1.63 11.94
N PRO A 80 2.75 -1.21 13.19
CA PRO A 80 1.92 -1.56 14.35
C PRO A 80 0.49 -0.98 14.28
N SER A 81 0.26 0.04 13.47
CA SER A 81 -1.08 0.58 13.19
C SER A 81 -1.81 -0.13 12.05
N GLY A 82 -1.14 -1.02 11.30
CA GLY A 82 -1.74 -1.77 10.20
C GLY A 82 -2.94 -2.61 10.66
N CYS A 83 -3.96 -2.67 9.83
CA CYS A 83 -5.19 -3.42 10.07
C CYS A 83 -5.47 -4.45 8.97
N ILE A 84 -4.72 -4.38 7.86
CA ILE A 84 -4.84 -5.29 6.71
C ILE A 84 -3.46 -5.55 6.10
N ASP A 85 -3.30 -6.69 5.44
CA ASP A 85 -2.16 -6.99 4.58
C ASP A 85 -2.30 -6.23 3.26
N THR A 86 -1.70 -5.07 3.22
CA THR A 86 -1.72 -4.19 2.05
C THR A 86 -0.92 -4.74 0.87
N TYR A 87 0.15 -5.49 1.15
CA TYR A 87 1.00 -6.03 0.09
C TYR A 87 0.36 -7.22 -0.61
N ALA A 88 -0.28 -8.13 0.13
CA ALA A 88 -1.04 -9.22 -0.47
C ALA A 88 -2.17 -8.69 -1.36
N LEU A 89 -2.92 -7.70 -0.87
CA LEU A 89 -3.98 -7.05 -1.63
C LEU A 89 -3.44 -6.30 -2.87
N ALA A 90 -2.30 -5.61 -2.74
CA ALA A 90 -1.65 -4.94 -3.86
C ALA A 90 -1.24 -5.92 -4.95
N LYS A 91 -0.66 -7.06 -4.60
CA LYS A 91 -0.30 -8.12 -5.55
C LYS A 91 -1.53 -8.68 -6.27
N GLU A 92 -2.60 -8.93 -5.55
CA GLU A 92 -3.83 -9.45 -6.14
C GLU A 92 -4.44 -8.47 -7.14
N LEU A 93 -4.57 -7.19 -6.78
CA LEU A 93 -5.10 -6.16 -7.67
C LEU A 93 -4.17 -5.92 -8.87
N ASP A 94 -2.87 -5.88 -8.64
CA ASP A 94 -1.89 -5.69 -9.71
C ASP A 94 -1.90 -6.87 -10.70
N ALA A 95 -1.96 -8.11 -10.21
CA ALA A 95 -2.06 -9.31 -11.05
C ALA A 95 -3.33 -9.33 -11.92
N ARG A 96 -4.45 -8.78 -11.40
CA ARG A 96 -5.72 -8.76 -12.12
C ARG A 96 -5.85 -7.62 -13.13
N TYR A 97 -5.26 -6.46 -12.84
CA TYR A 97 -5.60 -5.22 -13.54
C TYR A 97 -4.41 -4.50 -14.17
N PHE A 98 -3.16 -4.81 -13.82
CA PHE A 98 -1.98 -4.14 -14.35
C PHE A 98 -1.99 -4.09 -15.87
N ALA A 99 -1.62 -2.94 -16.42
CA ALA A 99 -1.53 -2.65 -17.86
C ALA A 99 -2.86 -2.72 -18.65
N ARG A 100 -4.00 -3.02 -17.99
CA ARG A 100 -5.30 -3.06 -18.66
C ARG A 100 -5.59 -1.71 -19.31
N GLU A 101 -5.96 -1.72 -20.57
CA GLU A 101 -6.31 -0.51 -21.33
C GLU A 101 -7.65 0.06 -20.88
N LEU A 102 -7.69 1.37 -20.72
CA LEU A 102 -8.84 2.15 -20.30
C LEU A 102 -8.87 3.47 -21.09
N PRO A 103 -9.99 4.21 -21.12
CA PRO A 103 -10.03 5.54 -21.76
C PRO A 103 -9.01 6.54 -21.15
N HIS A 104 -8.71 6.39 -19.85
CA HIS A 104 -7.77 7.23 -19.12
C HIS A 104 -6.89 6.39 -18.18
N LYS A 105 -5.77 6.97 -17.69
CA LYS A 105 -4.93 6.33 -16.67
C LYS A 105 -5.77 6.04 -15.42
N PHE A 106 -5.50 4.91 -14.78
CA PHE A 106 -6.16 4.51 -13.53
C PHE A 106 -5.13 4.05 -12.49
N LYS A 107 -5.30 4.49 -11.27
CA LYS A 107 -4.39 4.26 -10.16
C LYS A 107 -5.12 3.68 -8.96
N PHE A 108 -4.55 2.64 -8.37
CA PHE A 108 -4.92 2.13 -7.06
C PHE A 108 -3.95 2.64 -5.99
N GLY A 109 -4.49 2.98 -4.82
CA GLY A 109 -3.70 3.28 -3.62
C GLY A 109 -4.26 2.55 -2.41
N ILE A 110 -3.41 1.82 -1.67
CA ILE A 110 -3.82 1.01 -0.53
C ILE A 110 -3.11 1.46 0.73
N THR A 111 -3.87 1.83 1.76
CA THR A 111 -3.32 2.13 3.08
C THR A 111 -3.85 1.17 4.13
N GLY A 112 -2.99 0.71 5.02
CA GLY A 112 -3.28 -0.34 6.00
C GLY A 112 -4.09 0.12 7.20
N CYS A 113 -4.30 1.43 7.41
CA CYS A 113 -5.02 1.97 8.57
C CYS A 113 -5.54 3.39 8.34
N GLN A 114 -6.27 3.91 9.31
CA GLN A 114 -6.88 5.24 9.26
C GLN A 114 -5.89 6.42 9.34
N ASN A 115 -4.59 6.18 9.67
CA ASN A 115 -3.56 7.23 9.60
C ASN A 115 -3.28 7.66 8.15
N ASN A 116 -3.58 6.79 7.18
CA ASN A 116 -3.58 7.11 5.76
C ASN A 116 -2.30 7.75 5.21
N CYS A 117 -1.15 7.26 5.63
CA CYS A 117 0.16 7.85 5.28
C CYS A 117 0.43 7.88 3.76
N LEU A 118 -0.17 6.95 2.99
CA LEU A 118 -0.07 6.91 1.53
C LEU A 118 -1.07 7.85 0.84
N LYS A 119 -2.03 8.40 1.57
CA LYS A 119 -3.13 9.23 1.02
C LYS A 119 -3.88 8.49 -0.10
N SER A 120 -4.48 7.35 0.25
CA SER A 120 -5.15 6.47 -0.71
C SER A 120 -6.24 7.17 -1.53
N GLU A 121 -6.93 8.18 -0.96
CA GLU A 121 -7.95 8.99 -1.63
C GLU A 121 -7.42 9.93 -2.73
N GLU A 122 -6.11 10.13 -2.86
CA GLU A 122 -5.51 10.85 -3.99
C GLU A 122 -5.37 9.98 -5.25
N ASN A 123 -5.77 8.71 -5.18
CA ASN A 123 -5.81 7.78 -6.30
C ASN A 123 -7.24 7.66 -6.85
N ASP A 124 -7.37 7.15 -8.07
CA ASP A 124 -8.70 6.94 -8.70
C ASP A 124 -9.54 5.92 -7.93
N TRP A 125 -8.88 4.95 -7.26
CA TRP A 125 -9.49 4.08 -6.27
C TRP A 125 -8.57 3.91 -5.06
N GLY A 126 -9.04 4.41 -3.91
CA GLY A 126 -8.36 4.30 -2.62
C GLY A 126 -8.97 3.23 -1.72
N ILE A 127 -8.11 2.39 -1.16
CA ILE A 127 -8.50 1.39 -0.15
C ILE A 127 -7.85 1.76 1.18
N LYS A 128 -8.65 1.75 2.25
CA LYS A 128 -8.19 2.08 3.59
C LYS A 128 -8.57 0.98 4.58
N GLY A 129 -7.57 0.38 5.22
CA GLY A 129 -7.78 -0.62 6.26
C GLY A 129 -8.41 -0.03 7.52
N GLY A 130 -9.18 -0.85 8.22
CA GLY A 130 -9.79 -0.49 9.49
C GLY A 130 -10.29 -1.71 10.25
N ILE A 131 -10.56 -1.55 11.55
CA ILE A 131 -11.12 -2.58 12.43
C ILE A 131 -12.49 -2.13 12.90
N GLN A 132 -13.52 -2.88 12.52
CA GLN A 132 -14.85 -2.71 13.09
C GLN A 132 -14.93 -3.40 14.44
N VAL A 133 -15.17 -2.64 15.50
CA VAL A 133 -15.24 -3.14 16.87
C VAL A 133 -16.67 -3.53 17.21
N LYS A 134 -16.82 -4.71 17.80
CA LYS A 134 -18.08 -5.16 18.42
C LYS A 134 -17.82 -5.44 19.90
N TRP A 135 -18.64 -4.87 20.77
CA TRP A 135 -18.61 -5.20 22.19
C TRP A 135 -19.46 -6.45 22.45
N ARG A 136 -18.95 -7.32 23.33
CA ARG A 136 -19.68 -8.50 23.83
C ARG A 136 -19.76 -8.38 25.35
N GLU A 137 -20.99 -8.42 25.86
CA GLU A 137 -21.26 -8.23 27.28
C GLU A 137 -20.68 -9.39 28.11
N GLU A 138 -20.84 -10.61 27.61
CA GLU A 138 -20.41 -11.85 28.23
C GLU A 138 -18.88 -11.94 28.47
N ASP A 139 -18.10 -11.23 27.69
CA ASP A 139 -16.62 -11.20 27.79
C ASP A 139 -16.11 -9.93 28.51
N CYS A 140 -17.01 -9.02 28.89
CA CYS A 140 -16.62 -7.71 29.41
C CYS A 140 -16.38 -7.75 30.92
N ILE A 141 -15.18 -7.50 31.35
CA ILE A 141 -14.80 -7.37 32.78
C ILE A 141 -14.96 -5.93 33.33
N GLN A 142 -15.55 -5.05 32.55
CA GLN A 142 -15.86 -3.65 32.91
C GLN A 142 -14.65 -2.80 33.36
N CYS A 143 -13.44 -3.13 32.90
CA CYS A 143 -12.19 -2.43 33.30
C CYS A 143 -12.03 -1.01 32.74
N GLY A 144 -12.84 -0.60 31.76
CA GLY A 144 -12.84 0.74 31.15
C GLY A 144 -11.60 1.06 30.29
N VAL A 145 -10.73 0.09 29.99
CA VAL A 145 -9.52 0.30 29.18
C VAL A 145 -9.85 0.74 27.77
N CYS A 146 -10.86 0.13 27.15
CA CYS A 146 -11.31 0.47 25.81
C CYS A 146 -11.79 1.93 25.68
N THR A 147 -12.48 2.44 26.68
CA THR A 147 -12.95 3.84 26.75
C THR A 147 -11.76 4.80 26.83
N LYS A 148 -10.79 4.51 27.70
CA LYS A 148 -9.55 5.32 27.86
C LYS A 148 -8.67 5.30 26.61
N ALA A 149 -8.63 4.16 25.90
CA ALA A 149 -7.86 4.00 24.68
C ALA A 149 -8.48 4.73 23.48
N CYS A 150 -9.79 5.02 23.52
CA CYS A 150 -10.53 5.63 22.41
C CYS A 150 -10.26 7.12 22.31
N ARG A 151 -9.33 7.55 21.45
CA ARG A 151 -8.98 8.96 21.24
C ARG A 151 -10.09 9.77 20.58
N SER A 152 -10.99 9.13 19.83
CA SER A 152 -12.13 9.81 19.19
C SER A 152 -13.33 9.98 20.12
N GLY A 153 -13.28 9.43 21.34
CA GLY A 153 -14.43 9.43 22.26
C GLY A 153 -15.64 8.64 21.72
N ALA A 154 -15.40 7.69 20.84
CA ALA A 154 -16.46 6.88 20.25
C ALA A 154 -16.99 5.79 21.20
N ILE A 155 -16.27 5.47 22.26
CA ILE A 155 -16.66 4.43 23.21
C ILE A 155 -17.07 5.09 24.51
N THR A 156 -18.33 4.84 24.93
CA THR A 156 -18.87 5.26 26.23
C THR A 156 -19.10 4.02 27.11
N HIS A 157 -19.03 4.22 28.42
CA HIS A 157 -19.30 3.20 29.42
C HIS A 157 -20.27 3.78 30.45
N GLU A 158 -21.51 3.39 30.36
CA GLU A 158 -22.61 3.86 31.20
C GLU A 158 -23.40 2.65 31.70
N ASP A 159 -23.73 2.63 32.99
CA ASP A 159 -24.52 1.58 33.65
C ASP A 159 -24.06 0.14 33.34
N GLY A 160 -22.74 -0.06 33.31
CA GLY A 160 -22.14 -1.38 33.01
C GLY A 160 -22.18 -1.78 31.52
N LYS A 161 -22.69 -0.92 30.65
CA LYS A 161 -22.80 -1.17 29.21
C LYS A 161 -21.81 -0.33 28.41
N ILE A 162 -21.12 -0.98 27.49
CA ILE A 162 -20.24 -0.30 26.53
C ILE A 162 -21.02 -0.02 25.25
N THR A 163 -20.98 1.23 24.80
CA THR A 163 -21.57 1.61 23.53
C THR A 163 -20.49 2.17 22.60
N VAL A 164 -20.51 1.73 21.34
CA VAL A 164 -19.61 2.21 20.30
C VAL A 164 -20.40 3.10 19.33
N GLY A 165 -20.14 4.40 19.36
CA GLY A 165 -20.74 5.37 18.45
C GLY A 165 -20.08 5.30 17.07
N GLU A 166 -20.73 4.67 16.09
CA GLU A 166 -20.20 4.48 14.74
C GLU A 166 -19.84 5.81 14.04
N SER A 167 -20.60 6.85 14.25
CA SER A 167 -20.34 8.18 13.67
C SER A 167 -19.05 8.86 14.18
N LYS A 168 -18.58 8.46 15.37
CA LYS A 168 -17.34 8.97 15.98
C LYS A 168 -16.17 7.98 15.83
N CYS A 169 -16.46 6.72 15.53
CA CYS A 169 -15.44 5.68 15.40
C CYS A 169 -14.66 5.86 14.09
N ASN A 170 -13.34 5.99 14.20
CA ASN A 170 -12.45 6.04 13.04
C ASN A 170 -11.80 4.69 12.70
N PHE A 171 -12.34 3.59 13.20
CA PHE A 171 -11.92 2.22 12.90
C PHE A 171 -10.43 1.92 13.12
N CYS A 172 -9.77 2.62 14.04
CA CYS A 172 -8.33 2.48 14.28
C CYS A 172 -7.92 1.22 15.07
N GLY A 173 -8.88 0.53 15.69
CA GLY A 173 -8.64 -0.70 16.45
C GLY A 173 -7.88 -0.56 17.77
N ARG A 174 -7.58 0.65 18.26
CA ARG A 174 -6.80 0.85 19.51
C ARG A 174 -7.44 0.25 20.73
N CYS A 175 -8.76 0.13 20.76
CA CYS A 175 -9.49 -0.44 21.89
C CYS A 175 -9.45 -1.97 21.96
N VAL A 176 -8.90 -2.63 20.92
CA VAL A 176 -8.80 -4.10 20.84
C VAL A 176 -7.38 -4.59 20.54
N LYS A 177 -6.43 -3.68 20.36
CA LYS A 177 -4.98 -3.98 20.16
C LYS A 177 -4.19 -3.94 21.46
#